data_b142d0b726a2342b289b1b66627d3bac
#
_entry.id   b142d0b726a2342b289b1b66627d3bac
#
_cell.length_a   1.000
_cell.length_b   1.000
_cell.length_c   1.000
_cell.angle_alpha   90.00
_cell.angle_beta   90.00
_cell.angle_gamma   90.00
#
_symmetry.space_group_name_H-M   'P 1'
#
loop_
_entity.id
_entity.type
_entity.pdbx_description
1 polymer ?
#
loop_
_entity_poly.entity_id
_entity_poly.type
_entity_poly.pdbx_seq_one_letter_code
_entity_poly.pdbx_strand_id
1 'polypeptide(L)'
;GVINLKTISAFDRDGQFIRAKVEGSYNELTEDVSPKATLTYSNVFGDKLGVAASINYQSLGIQAHNNETGGWGFDDDLNAFIPNDDYEMRWYDLTRERVGLVFNVDYRMTENTELYLRTLVNEYTDDEVRNKFEFRDLAEEGVSVDGNLYNFNFAEADVEVRQREETRKIQTYALGGKTFAGNWTVDYEVSYAYAEEDDSNNHDVAFRSDDMEGDGIVVWDNSDPQKPKLSGTGIDFLYDPASYEMDAYEQEFTVNEDTEWAYKLDLTNDTVLGNTPVTWKMGVKVRDREKVRDENLFIWERDDVALTDYINANSQISGWRMNNPMFEWPSAGLTRALRGTFTADELDEDGTNFD
;
A
#
# COMPACT_ATOMS: atom_id res chain seq x y z
N GLY A 1 -19.38 -9.31 -3.35
CA GLY A 1 -19.33 -10.43 -2.41
C GLY A 1 -19.26 -9.92 -0.98
N VAL A 2 -19.63 -10.76 0.00
CA VAL A 2 -19.53 -10.44 1.43
C VAL A 2 -18.47 -11.36 2.03
N ILE A 3 -17.46 -10.78 2.71
CA ILE A 3 -16.49 -11.53 3.50
C ILE A 3 -16.97 -11.46 4.95
N ASN A 4 -17.21 -12.63 5.56
CA ASN A 4 -17.57 -12.72 6.96
C ASN A 4 -16.37 -13.28 7.75
N LEU A 5 -15.79 -12.48 8.64
CA LEU A 5 -14.69 -12.90 9.50
C LEU A 5 -15.28 -13.45 10.81
N LYS A 6 -15.01 -14.72 11.07
CA LYS A 6 -15.35 -15.35 12.36
C LYS A 6 -14.08 -15.47 13.20
N THR A 7 -14.07 -14.82 14.35
CA THR A 7 -12.98 -14.91 15.32
C THR A 7 -13.10 -16.16 16.18
N ILE A 8 -11.98 -16.59 16.80
CA ILE A 8 -11.91 -17.79 17.65
C ILE A 8 -12.72 -17.61 18.94
N SER A 9 -13.41 -18.67 19.38
CA SER A 9 -13.95 -18.78 20.73
C SER A 9 -13.13 -19.79 21.55
N ALA A 10 -13.02 -19.56 22.85
CA ALA A 10 -12.40 -20.53 23.75
C ALA A 10 -13.23 -21.83 23.84
N PHE A 11 -14.55 -21.73 23.63
CA PHE A 11 -15.43 -22.92 23.64
C PHE A 11 -15.33 -23.77 22.37
N ASP A 12 -14.60 -23.31 21.33
CA ASP A 12 -14.30 -24.12 20.15
C ASP A 12 -13.19 -25.16 20.40
N ARG A 13 -12.62 -25.21 21.63
CA ARG A 13 -11.50 -26.08 22.01
C ARG A 13 -11.72 -26.75 23.35
N ASP A 14 -11.14 -27.94 23.50
CA ASP A 14 -11.14 -28.67 24.74
C ASP A 14 -9.97 -28.22 25.65
N GLY A 15 -10.28 -27.48 26.72
CA GLY A 15 -9.31 -27.04 27.72
C GLY A 15 -8.38 -25.90 27.32
N GLN A 16 -7.30 -25.73 28.09
CA GLN A 16 -6.31 -24.69 27.84
C GLN A 16 -5.52 -24.94 26.56
N PHE A 17 -5.37 -23.90 25.74
CA PHE A 17 -4.58 -23.94 24.53
C PHE A 17 -3.58 -22.78 24.50
N ILE A 18 -2.32 -23.11 24.23
CA ILE A 18 -1.24 -22.15 23.98
C ILE A 18 -0.52 -22.55 22.72
N ARG A 19 -0.33 -21.59 21.80
CA ARG A 19 0.48 -21.79 20.59
C ARG A 19 1.37 -20.58 20.40
N ALA A 20 2.68 -20.83 20.31
CA ALA A 20 3.66 -19.86 19.84
C ALA A 20 4.18 -20.29 18.49
N LYS A 21 4.36 -19.34 17.58
CA LYS A 21 4.93 -19.55 16.25
C LYS A 21 5.90 -18.42 15.94
N VAL A 22 7.10 -18.78 15.46
CA VAL A 22 8.10 -17.84 14.97
C VAL A 22 8.49 -18.28 13.55
N GLU A 23 8.53 -17.34 12.63
CA GLU A 23 8.87 -17.56 11.23
C GLU A 23 9.87 -16.48 10.79
N GLY A 24 10.67 -16.79 9.78
CA GLY A 24 11.53 -15.85 9.10
C GLY A 24 11.30 -15.95 7.60
N SER A 25 11.22 -14.82 6.91
CA SER A 25 11.21 -14.73 5.45
C SER A 25 12.51 -14.09 4.98
N TYR A 26 13.18 -14.72 4.01
CA TYR A 26 14.40 -14.18 3.40
C TYR A 26 14.08 -13.57 2.06
N ASN A 27 14.55 -12.34 1.82
CA ASN A 27 14.47 -11.67 0.53
C ASN A 27 15.89 -11.59 -0.06
N GLU A 28 16.04 -12.05 -1.30
CA GLU A 28 17.37 -12.07 -1.99
C GLU A 28 17.89 -10.68 -2.35
N LEU A 29 17.03 -9.68 -2.44
CA LEU A 29 17.44 -8.31 -2.79
C LEU A 29 17.88 -7.52 -1.56
N THR A 30 17.19 -7.68 -0.43
CA THR A 30 17.59 -7.05 0.84
C THR A 30 18.70 -7.80 1.55
N GLU A 31 18.90 -9.10 1.21
CA GLU A 31 19.81 -10.02 1.90
C GLU A 31 19.53 -10.18 3.40
N ASP A 32 18.31 -9.82 3.83
CA ASP A 32 17.88 -9.82 5.22
C ASP A 32 16.78 -10.84 5.51
N VAL A 33 16.67 -11.22 6.79
CA VAL A 33 15.61 -12.09 7.31
C VAL A 33 14.57 -11.28 8.05
N SER A 34 13.37 -11.29 7.54
CA SER A 34 12.19 -10.60 8.10
C SER A 34 11.47 -11.47 9.11
N PRO A 35 11.35 -11.05 10.38
CA PRO A 35 10.73 -11.85 11.43
C PRO A 35 9.20 -11.77 11.42
N LYS A 36 8.56 -12.89 11.82
CA LYS A 36 7.13 -12.95 12.16
C LYS A 36 6.94 -13.79 13.39
N ALA A 37 6.15 -13.31 14.34
CA ALA A 37 5.80 -14.01 15.56
C ALA A 37 4.29 -13.99 15.81
N THR A 38 3.77 -15.10 16.32
CA THR A 38 2.35 -15.21 16.71
C THR A 38 2.26 -15.96 18.03
N LEU A 39 1.50 -15.43 18.97
CA LEU A 39 1.14 -16.08 20.22
C LEU A 39 -0.39 -16.15 20.33
N THR A 40 -0.91 -17.34 20.54
CA THR A 40 -2.35 -17.58 20.74
C THR A 40 -2.57 -18.30 22.06
N TYR A 41 -3.54 -17.81 22.82
CA TYR A 41 -3.99 -18.40 24.08
C TYR A 41 -5.50 -18.56 24.06
N SER A 42 -6.01 -19.66 24.60
CA SER A 42 -7.43 -19.77 24.97
C SER A 42 -7.61 -20.71 26.18
N ASN A 43 -8.61 -20.41 26.99
CA ASN A 43 -8.99 -21.25 28.11
C ASN A 43 -10.45 -21.02 28.52
N VAL A 44 -11.05 -22.02 29.15
CA VAL A 44 -12.38 -21.97 29.75
C VAL A 44 -12.24 -22.07 31.24
N PHE A 45 -12.82 -21.14 31.97
CA PHE A 45 -12.80 -21.05 33.43
C PHE A 45 -14.18 -21.37 34.01
N GLY A 46 -14.26 -22.40 34.85
CA GLY A 46 -15.47 -22.79 35.55
C GLY A 46 -16.65 -23.13 34.64
N ASP A 47 -16.37 -23.69 33.46
CA ASP A 47 -17.32 -24.05 32.39
C ASP A 47 -18.19 -22.89 31.87
N LYS A 48 -17.98 -21.68 32.34
CA LYS A 48 -18.81 -20.51 32.06
C LYS A 48 -18.08 -19.38 31.33
N LEU A 49 -16.83 -19.15 31.64
CA LEU A 49 -16.06 -18.04 31.09
C LEU A 49 -14.99 -18.56 30.15
N GLY A 50 -15.17 -18.32 28.85
CA GLY A 50 -14.19 -18.58 27.83
C GLY A 50 -13.41 -17.30 27.50
N VAL A 51 -12.08 -17.39 27.45
CA VAL A 51 -11.20 -16.29 27.02
C VAL A 51 -10.29 -16.80 25.91
N ALA A 52 -10.21 -16.08 24.81
CA ALA A 52 -9.29 -16.36 23.72
C ALA A 52 -8.58 -15.08 23.29
N ALA A 53 -7.27 -15.14 23.14
CA ALA A 53 -6.44 -14.01 22.70
C ALA A 53 -5.40 -14.48 21.69
N SER A 54 -5.09 -13.62 20.73
CA SER A 54 -3.98 -13.83 19.79
C SER A 54 -3.31 -12.50 19.51
N ILE A 55 -1.98 -12.48 19.57
CA ILE A 55 -1.15 -11.35 19.11
C ILE A 55 -0.26 -11.84 18.00
N ASN A 56 -0.12 -11.05 16.96
CA ASN A 56 0.85 -11.27 15.89
C ASN A 56 1.67 -10.01 15.64
N TYR A 57 2.92 -10.21 15.29
CA TYR A 57 3.84 -9.18 14.83
C TYR A 57 4.55 -9.69 13.59
N GLN A 58 4.75 -8.81 12.62
CA GLN A 58 5.56 -9.06 11.43
C GLN A 58 6.27 -7.77 11.04
N SER A 59 7.56 -7.87 10.73
CA SER A 59 8.31 -6.83 10.02
C SER A 59 8.87 -7.48 8.76
N LEU A 60 8.59 -6.90 7.59
CA LEU A 60 8.94 -7.46 6.28
C LEU A 60 9.71 -6.42 5.47
N GLY A 61 11.02 -6.63 5.30
CA GLY A 61 11.86 -5.86 4.38
C GLY A 61 11.67 -6.35 2.95
N ILE A 62 11.44 -5.44 2.02
CA ILE A 62 11.21 -5.71 0.61
C ILE A 62 12.05 -4.75 -0.22
N GLN A 63 12.79 -5.27 -1.20
CA GLN A 63 13.29 -4.51 -2.33
C GLN A 63 12.66 -5.05 -3.61
N ALA A 64 12.35 -4.16 -4.55
CA ALA A 64 11.81 -4.52 -5.84
C ALA A 64 12.39 -3.63 -6.94
N HIS A 65 12.63 -4.23 -8.10
CA HIS A 65 13.00 -3.52 -9.32
C HIS A 65 11.87 -3.69 -10.34
N ASN A 66 11.50 -2.62 -10.99
CA ASN A 66 10.41 -2.61 -11.96
C ASN A 66 10.78 -1.79 -13.19
N ASN A 67 10.36 -2.28 -14.37
CA ASN A 67 10.33 -1.50 -15.60
C ASN A 67 8.88 -1.40 -16.04
N GLU A 68 8.44 -0.20 -16.36
CA GLU A 68 7.09 0.06 -16.84
C GLU A 68 7.13 0.95 -18.09
N THR A 69 6.05 0.95 -18.84
CA THR A 69 5.77 1.90 -19.92
C THR A 69 4.39 2.48 -19.70
N GLY A 70 4.14 3.67 -20.21
CA GLY A 70 2.79 4.28 -20.22
C GLY A 70 1.74 3.49 -21.02
N GLY A 71 2.16 2.36 -21.60
CA GLY A 71 1.35 1.46 -22.41
C GLY A 71 1.91 1.28 -23.82
N TRP A 72 1.17 0.57 -24.65
CA TRP A 72 1.51 0.30 -26.03
C TRP A 72 0.35 0.71 -26.93
N GLY A 73 0.62 1.54 -27.92
CA GLY A 73 -0.32 1.96 -28.96
C GLY A 73 0.06 1.37 -30.32
N PHE A 74 -0.94 1.12 -31.17
CA PHE A 74 -0.67 0.76 -32.56
C PHE A 74 -0.56 2.03 -33.39
N ASP A 75 0.59 2.20 -34.03
CA ASP A 75 0.86 3.28 -34.97
C ASP A 75 0.57 2.79 -36.41
N ASP A 76 -0.40 3.41 -37.08
CA ASP A 76 -0.83 3.02 -38.42
C ASP A 76 0.22 3.36 -39.50
N ASP A 77 1.00 4.43 -39.33
CA ASP A 77 2.03 4.87 -40.24
C ASP A 77 3.26 3.96 -40.22
N LEU A 78 3.64 3.54 -39.05
CA LEU A 78 4.72 2.58 -38.83
C LEU A 78 4.27 1.13 -38.99
N ASN A 79 2.95 0.87 -38.99
CA ASN A 79 2.34 -0.47 -38.97
C ASN A 79 2.95 -1.35 -37.85
N ALA A 80 3.15 -0.77 -36.68
CA ALA A 80 3.78 -1.41 -35.53
C ALA A 80 3.13 -0.96 -34.21
N PHE A 81 3.26 -1.78 -33.17
CA PHE A 81 3.02 -1.32 -31.80
C PHE A 81 4.25 -0.56 -31.32
N ILE A 82 4.04 0.65 -30.80
CA ILE A 82 5.07 1.47 -30.17
C ILE A 82 4.72 1.68 -28.69
N PRO A 83 5.72 1.87 -27.81
CA PRO A 83 5.45 2.31 -26.45
C PRO A 83 4.84 3.72 -26.49
N ASN A 84 3.85 3.96 -25.66
CA ASN A 84 3.36 5.31 -25.41
C ASN A 84 4.39 6.03 -24.56
N ASP A 85 4.65 7.22 -24.86
CA ASP A 85 5.37 8.33 -24.25
C ASP A 85 6.46 8.02 -23.21
N ASP A 86 6.24 7.09 -22.28
CA ASP A 86 7.09 6.92 -21.10
C ASP A 86 7.76 5.54 -21.03
N TYR A 87 8.98 5.53 -20.51
CA TYR A 87 9.64 4.32 -20.04
C TYR A 87 10.26 4.57 -18.68
N GLU A 88 9.81 3.84 -17.68
CA GLU A 88 10.19 4.00 -16.29
C GLU A 88 11.02 2.84 -15.77
N MET A 89 12.03 3.17 -15.00
CA MET A 89 12.81 2.23 -14.17
C MET A 89 12.62 2.63 -12.72
N ARG A 90 12.03 1.73 -11.93
CA ARG A 90 11.74 1.98 -10.52
C ARG A 90 12.51 1.03 -9.63
N TRP A 91 12.98 1.56 -8.52
CA TRP A 91 13.54 0.79 -7.43
C TRP A 91 12.81 1.15 -6.14
N TYR A 92 12.41 0.12 -5.43
CA TYR A 92 11.73 0.23 -4.15
C TYR A 92 12.56 -0.39 -3.05
N ASP A 93 12.67 0.31 -1.92
CA ASP A 93 13.15 -0.20 -0.65
C ASP A 93 12.12 0.14 0.41
N LEU A 94 11.52 -0.87 1.01
CA LEU A 94 10.42 -0.64 1.94
C LEU A 94 10.42 -1.64 3.09
N THR A 95 9.91 -1.18 4.23
CA THR A 95 9.65 -2.02 5.40
C THR A 95 8.17 -1.98 5.74
N ARG A 96 7.54 -3.15 5.78
CA ARG A 96 6.14 -3.35 6.17
C ARG A 96 6.05 -3.95 7.55
N GLU A 97 5.52 -3.18 8.49
CA GLU A 97 5.25 -3.67 9.83
C GLU A 97 3.76 -3.96 10.04
N ARG A 98 3.46 -5.01 10.78
CA ARG A 98 2.08 -5.36 11.16
C ARG A 98 2.02 -5.81 12.60
N VAL A 99 1.10 -5.22 13.35
CA VAL A 99 0.72 -5.65 14.68
C VAL A 99 -0.77 -5.97 14.68
N GLY A 100 -1.13 -7.16 15.10
CA GLY A 100 -2.53 -7.58 15.17
C GLY A 100 -2.85 -8.17 16.54
N LEU A 101 -3.99 -7.77 17.11
CA LEU A 101 -4.52 -8.27 18.37
C LEU A 101 -5.96 -8.73 18.15
N VAL A 102 -6.25 -9.95 18.61
CA VAL A 102 -7.60 -10.47 18.78
C VAL A 102 -7.78 -10.78 20.25
N PHE A 103 -8.87 -10.28 20.85
CA PHE A 103 -9.24 -10.60 22.22
C PHE A 103 -10.75 -10.86 22.29
N ASN A 104 -11.11 -12.07 22.69
CA ASN A 104 -12.49 -12.53 22.71
C ASN A 104 -12.82 -13.10 24.09
N VAL A 105 -14.03 -12.76 24.55
CA VAL A 105 -14.61 -13.31 25.77
C VAL A 105 -15.97 -13.88 25.43
N ASP A 106 -16.23 -15.08 25.91
CA ASP A 106 -17.53 -15.75 25.86
C ASP A 106 -17.98 -16.05 27.30
N TYR A 107 -19.23 -15.73 27.60
CA TYR A 107 -19.75 -15.94 28.94
C TYR A 107 -21.12 -16.64 28.93
N ARG A 108 -21.18 -17.87 29.41
CA ARG A 108 -22.43 -18.60 29.65
C ARG A 108 -23.09 -18.09 30.91
N MET A 109 -23.91 -17.02 30.74
CA MET A 109 -24.58 -16.37 31.85
C MET A 109 -25.59 -17.31 32.56
N THR A 110 -26.36 -18.04 31.76
CA THR A 110 -27.29 -19.09 32.18
C THR A 110 -27.20 -20.28 31.22
N GLU A 111 -27.96 -21.37 31.49
CA GLU A 111 -28.06 -22.50 30.55
C GLU A 111 -28.62 -22.07 29.16
N ASN A 112 -29.36 -20.97 29.14
CA ASN A 112 -30.07 -20.51 27.94
C ASN A 112 -29.53 -19.18 27.36
N THR A 113 -28.52 -18.56 28.00
CA THR A 113 -28.02 -17.26 27.59
C THR A 113 -26.49 -17.24 27.56
N GLU A 114 -25.95 -16.96 26.37
CA GLU A 114 -24.55 -16.73 26.13
C GLU A 114 -24.31 -15.29 25.72
N LEU A 115 -23.30 -14.65 26.29
CA LEU A 115 -22.83 -13.31 25.93
C LEU A 115 -21.43 -13.42 25.35
N TYR A 116 -21.09 -12.48 24.48
CA TYR A 116 -19.73 -12.43 23.94
C TYR A 116 -19.24 -10.99 23.74
N LEU A 117 -17.93 -10.83 23.88
CA LEU A 117 -17.17 -9.68 23.41
C LEU A 117 -16.21 -10.17 22.32
N ARG A 118 -16.15 -9.46 21.20
CA ARG A 118 -15.21 -9.69 20.10
C ARG A 118 -14.42 -8.43 19.88
N THR A 119 -13.10 -8.55 19.82
CA THR A 119 -12.20 -7.43 19.60
C THR A 119 -11.19 -7.82 18.55
N LEU A 120 -11.00 -6.93 17.58
CA LEU A 120 -9.92 -6.99 16.59
C LEU A 120 -9.26 -5.60 16.53
N VAL A 121 -7.95 -5.58 16.72
CA VAL A 121 -7.13 -4.38 16.48
C VAL A 121 -6.00 -4.77 15.56
N ASN A 122 -5.82 -4.05 14.49
CA ASN A 122 -4.74 -4.26 13.54
C ASN A 122 -4.15 -2.92 13.14
N GLU A 123 -2.83 -2.84 13.13
CA GLU A 123 -2.06 -1.72 12.62
C GLU A 123 -1.07 -2.23 11.60
N TYR A 124 -0.96 -1.50 10.51
CA TYR A 124 -0.05 -1.75 9.40
C TYR A 124 0.67 -0.45 9.08
N THR A 125 1.99 -0.50 8.99
CA THR A 125 2.83 0.63 8.56
C THR A 125 3.64 0.19 7.36
N ASP A 126 3.72 1.05 6.35
CA ASP A 126 4.57 0.92 5.16
C ASP A 126 5.52 2.13 5.13
N ASP A 127 6.81 1.89 5.37
CA ASP A 127 7.87 2.89 5.25
C ASP A 127 8.62 2.60 3.95
N GLU A 128 8.45 3.46 2.96
CA GLU A 128 8.88 3.26 1.57
C GLU A 128 9.80 4.37 1.09
N VAL A 129 10.89 3.98 0.45
CA VAL A 129 11.66 4.82 -0.47
C VAL A 129 11.49 4.25 -1.88
N ARG A 130 10.99 5.06 -2.81
CA ARG A 130 10.92 4.75 -4.23
C ARG A 130 11.83 5.70 -4.99
N ASN A 131 12.75 5.17 -5.77
CA ASN A 131 13.47 5.93 -6.77
C ASN A 131 12.91 5.58 -8.16
N LYS A 132 12.69 6.58 -9.01
CA LYS A 132 12.21 6.44 -10.38
C LYS A 132 13.14 7.21 -11.32
N PHE A 133 13.52 6.57 -12.41
CA PHE A 133 14.11 7.19 -13.58
C PHE A 133 13.15 6.97 -14.74
N GLU A 134 12.75 8.04 -15.39
CA GLU A 134 11.74 8.04 -16.42
C GLU A 134 12.26 8.76 -17.65
N PHE A 135 12.14 8.13 -18.83
CA PHE A 135 12.19 8.83 -20.10
C PHE A 135 10.79 9.24 -20.46
N ARG A 136 10.60 10.52 -20.71
CA ARG A 136 9.31 11.12 -21.05
C ARG A 136 9.26 11.47 -22.51
N ASP A 137 8.04 11.57 -23.02
CA ASP A 137 7.70 12.14 -24.33
C ASP A 137 8.46 11.50 -25.50
N LEU A 138 8.86 10.24 -25.34
CA LEU A 138 9.69 9.49 -26.30
C LEU A 138 9.12 9.46 -27.72
N ALA A 139 7.79 9.52 -27.85
CA ALA A 139 7.11 9.45 -29.16
C ALA A 139 6.84 10.83 -29.79
N GLU A 140 7.15 11.95 -29.12
CA GLU A 140 6.73 13.30 -29.55
C GLU A 140 7.32 13.72 -30.91
N GLU A 141 8.63 13.57 -31.12
CA GLU A 141 9.32 14.03 -32.35
C GLU A 141 9.55 12.90 -33.37
N GLY A 142 8.88 11.79 -33.19
CA GLY A 142 8.90 10.68 -34.13
C GLY A 142 9.68 9.45 -33.67
N VAL A 143 9.14 8.33 -34.06
CA VAL A 143 9.66 7.00 -33.76
C VAL A 143 9.92 6.25 -35.05
N SER A 144 11.00 5.47 -35.09
CA SER A 144 11.20 4.47 -36.14
C SER A 144 11.41 3.09 -35.55
N VAL A 145 10.93 2.05 -36.23
CA VAL A 145 10.95 0.67 -35.74
C VAL A 145 11.70 -0.21 -36.71
N ASP A 146 12.73 -0.91 -36.24
CA ASP A 146 13.47 -1.93 -36.99
C ASP A 146 13.50 -3.25 -36.18
N GLY A 147 12.57 -4.13 -36.46
CA GLY A 147 12.39 -5.37 -35.72
C GLY A 147 12.00 -5.12 -34.26
N ASN A 148 12.92 -5.41 -33.33
CA ASN A 148 12.74 -5.17 -31.89
C ASN A 148 13.41 -3.86 -31.42
N LEU A 149 13.97 -3.07 -32.33
CA LEU A 149 14.59 -1.79 -32.01
C LEU A 149 13.62 -0.65 -32.28
N TYR A 150 13.38 0.15 -31.27
CA TYR A 150 12.61 1.38 -31.33
C TYR A 150 13.59 2.55 -31.21
N ASN A 151 13.63 3.43 -32.20
CA ASN A 151 14.50 4.60 -32.20
C ASN A 151 13.61 5.83 -31.98
N PHE A 152 13.89 6.56 -30.93
CA PHE A 152 13.21 7.79 -30.56
C PHE A 152 14.11 8.99 -30.86
N ASN A 153 13.53 10.03 -31.45
CA ASN A 153 14.24 11.23 -31.83
C ASN A 153 14.11 12.36 -30.81
N PHE A 154 13.34 12.14 -29.78
CA PHE A 154 13.17 13.04 -28.65
C PHE A 154 13.32 12.26 -27.35
N ALA A 155 13.82 12.88 -26.31
CA ALA A 155 13.71 12.43 -24.93
C ALA A 155 13.98 13.58 -23.96
N GLU A 156 13.18 13.64 -22.93
CA GLU A 156 13.39 14.31 -21.66
C GLU A 156 13.46 13.23 -20.58
N ALA A 157 14.14 13.48 -19.46
CA ALA A 157 14.17 12.49 -18.40
C ALA A 157 13.90 13.12 -17.04
N ASP A 158 13.15 12.39 -16.21
CA ASP A 158 12.91 12.70 -14.81
C ASP A 158 13.64 11.71 -13.90
N VAL A 159 14.16 12.23 -12.80
CA VAL A 159 14.71 11.46 -11.70
C VAL A 159 13.95 11.82 -10.45
N GLU A 160 13.27 10.85 -9.86
CA GLU A 160 12.45 11.09 -8.68
C GLU A 160 12.89 10.26 -7.48
N VAL A 161 12.68 10.82 -6.29
CA VAL A 161 12.69 10.09 -5.03
C VAL A 161 11.43 10.38 -4.25
N ARG A 162 10.69 9.33 -3.91
CA ARG A 162 9.56 9.37 -2.98
C ARG A 162 9.98 8.78 -1.64
N GLN A 163 9.62 9.47 -0.57
CA GLN A 163 9.60 8.94 0.79
C GLN A 163 8.18 8.97 1.31
N ARG A 164 7.66 7.82 1.69
CA ARG A 164 6.30 7.68 2.19
C ARG A 164 6.28 6.81 3.43
N GLU A 165 5.60 7.29 4.47
CA GLU A 165 5.22 6.48 5.62
C GLU A 165 3.70 6.46 5.71
N GLU A 166 3.11 5.33 5.35
CA GLU A 166 1.66 5.13 5.40
C GLU A 166 1.30 4.24 6.59
N THR A 167 0.36 4.67 7.41
CA THR A 167 -0.18 3.87 8.51
C THR A 167 -1.66 3.57 8.30
N ARG A 168 -2.05 2.29 8.41
CA ARG A 168 -3.45 1.85 8.35
C ARG A 168 -3.83 1.17 9.65
N LYS A 169 -4.91 1.64 10.28
CA LYS A 169 -5.48 1.08 11.51
C LYS A 169 -6.88 0.55 11.26
N ILE A 170 -7.16 -0.64 11.80
CA ILE A 170 -8.51 -1.21 11.81
C ILE A 170 -8.79 -1.69 13.22
N GLN A 171 -9.88 -1.20 13.79
CA GLN A 171 -10.35 -1.59 15.12
C GLN A 171 -11.81 -1.99 15.03
N THR A 172 -12.15 -3.12 15.64
CA THR A 172 -13.53 -3.59 15.68
C THR A 172 -13.83 -4.15 17.07
N TYR A 173 -14.94 -3.70 17.62
CA TYR A 173 -15.46 -4.15 18.91
C TYR A 173 -16.91 -4.56 18.72
N ALA A 174 -17.27 -5.77 19.15
CA ALA A 174 -18.66 -6.23 19.12
C ALA A 174 -19.03 -6.86 20.45
N LEU A 175 -20.14 -6.40 21.01
CA LEU A 175 -20.77 -6.96 22.20
C LEU A 175 -22.12 -7.54 21.79
N GLY A 176 -22.32 -8.80 22.06
CA GLY A 176 -23.56 -9.46 21.65
C GLY A 176 -23.90 -10.65 22.54
N GLY A 177 -24.95 -11.33 22.15
CA GLY A 177 -25.38 -12.52 22.83
C GLY A 177 -26.43 -13.29 22.07
N LYS A 178 -26.65 -14.50 22.57
CA LYS A 178 -27.66 -15.43 22.10
C LYS A 178 -28.47 -15.94 23.29
N THR A 179 -29.80 -15.90 23.19
CA THR A 179 -30.71 -16.37 24.24
C THR A 179 -31.71 -17.36 23.64
N PHE A 180 -31.85 -18.50 24.28
CA PHE A 180 -32.86 -19.51 23.95
C PHE A 180 -34.08 -19.34 24.89
N ALA A 181 -35.26 -19.13 24.31
CA ALA A 181 -36.53 -18.94 25.04
C ALA A 181 -37.61 -19.85 24.43
N GLY A 182 -37.69 -21.08 24.96
CA GLY A 182 -38.53 -22.12 24.36
C GLY A 182 -38.07 -22.47 22.96
N ASN A 183 -38.97 -22.29 21.97
CA ASN A 183 -38.64 -22.56 20.56
C ASN A 183 -38.00 -21.35 19.84
N TRP A 184 -37.73 -20.26 20.58
CA TRP A 184 -37.12 -19.06 20.03
C TRP A 184 -35.65 -18.99 20.35
N THR A 185 -34.88 -18.57 19.35
CA THR A 185 -33.50 -18.09 19.52
C THR A 185 -33.47 -16.63 19.19
N VAL A 186 -32.92 -15.84 20.10
CA VAL A 186 -32.72 -14.39 19.97
C VAL A 186 -31.23 -14.12 19.88
N ASP A 187 -30.75 -13.63 18.75
CA ASP A 187 -29.37 -13.17 18.56
C ASP A 187 -29.35 -11.65 18.49
N TYR A 188 -28.51 -11.01 19.32
CA TYR A 188 -28.40 -9.55 19.37
C TYR A 188 -26.93 -9.13 19.44
N GLU A 189 -26.62 -8.00 18.80
CA GLU A 189 -25.26 -7.47 18.73
C GLU A 189 -25.27 -5.95 18.56
N VAL A 190 -24.38 -5.26 19.27
CA VAL A 190 -23.92 -3.92 18.94
C VAL A 190 -22.45 -3.99 18.59
N SER A 191 -22.06 -3.33 17.52
CA SER A 191 -20.65 -3.26 17.10
C SER A 191 -20.24 -1.85 16.74
N TYR A 192 -18.97 -1.57 16.99
CA TYR A 192 -18.25 -0.37 16.58
C TYR A 192 -17.07 -0.79 15.75
N ALA A 193 -16.88 -0.17 14.58
CA ALA A 193 -15.71 -0.33 13.73
C ALA A 193 -15.12 1.04 13.43
N TYR A 194 -13.80 1.11 13.46
CA TYR A 194 -13.00 2.26 13.08
C TYR A 194 -11.92 1.80 12.12
N ALA A 195 -11.75 2.51 11.01
CA ALA A 195 -10.63 2.35 10.10
C ALA A 195 -10.01 3.71 9.81
N GLU A 196 -8.70 3.78 9.78
CA GLU A 196 -7.91 4.96 9.45
C GLU A 196 -6.83 4.58 8.46
N GLU A 197 -6.60 5.44 7.48
CA GLU A 197 -5.42 5.46 6.64
C GLU A 197 -4.81 6.85 6.77
N ASP A 198 -3.58 6.89 7.27
CA ASP A 198 -2.80 8.12 7.45
C ASP A 198 -1.57 8.04 6.54
N ASP A 199 -1.54 8.87 5.50
CA ASP A 199 -0.44 9.06 4.54
C ASP A 199 0.07 10.51 4.60
N SER A 200 0.17 11.06 5.83
CA SER A 200 0.55 12.46 6.06
C SER A 200 2.06 12.71 5.99
N ASN A 201 2.86 11.70 5.69
CA ASN A 201 4.31 11.79 5.62
C ASN A 201 4.84 11.35 4.24
N ASN A 202 4.18 11.87 3.19
CA ASN A 202 4.52 11.58 1.81
C ASN A 202 5.26 12.78 1.19
N HIS A 203 6.48 12.54 0.71
CA HIS A 203 7.35 13.51 0.07
C HIS A 203 7.81 12.95 -1.26
N ASP A 204 7.59 13.68 -2.35
CA ASP A 204 8.08 13.37 -3.69
C ASP A 204 8.94 14.51 -4.20
N VAL A 205 10.10 14.21 -4.75
CA VAL A 205 11.01 15.20 -5.32
C VAL A 205 11.41 14.76 -6.70
N ALA A 206 11.12 15.60 -7.70
CA ALA A 206 11.46 15.38 -9.09
C ALA A 206 12.58 16.33 -9.53
N PHE A 207 13.52 15.78 -10.27
CA PHE A 207 14.55 16.52 -11.02
C PHE A 207 14.39 16.18 -12.48
N ARG A 208 14.45 17.19 -13.34
CA ARG A 208 14.23 17.07 -14.79
C ARG A 208 15.46 17.50 -15.56
N SER A 209 15.77 16.78 -16.66
CA SER A 209 16.79 17.20 -17.62
C SER A 209 16.22 18.22 -18.60
N ASP A 210 17.11 18.94 -19.30
CA ASP A 210 16.71 19.58 -20.56
C ASP A 210 16.26 18.50 -21.56
N ASP A 211 15.39 18.89 -22.49
CA ASP A 211 14.98 18.09 -23.62
C ASP A 211 16.13 17.87 -24.62
N MET A 212 16.11 16.72 -25.28
CA MET A 212 17.05 16.39 -26.35
C MET A 212 16.31 15.99 -27.62
N GLU A 213 16.71 16.60 -28.73
CA GLU A 213 16.21 16.28 -30.06
C GLU A 213 17.35 15.81 -30.99
N GLY A 214 17.06 14.85 -31.85
CA GLY A 214 17.99 14.35 -32.88
C GLY A 214 17.78 12.87 -33.19
N ASP A 215 18.43 12.40 -34.25
CA ASP A 215 18.30 11.03 -34.70
C ASP A 215 18.80 10.02 -33.65
N GLY A 216 17.91 9.15 -33.17
CA GLY A 216 18.23 8.04 -32.26
C GLY A 216 18.78 8.50 -30.92
N ILE A 217 18.17 9.52 -30.33
CA ILE A 217 18.49 10.03 -28.98
C ILE A 217 18.41 8.87 -27.97
N VAL A 218 17.27 8.14 -27.98
CA VAL A 218 17.10 6.88 -27.23
C VAL A 218 16.80 5.74 -28.20
N VAL A 219 17.52 4.67 -28.06
CA VAL A 219 17.27 3.42 -28.78
C VAL A 219 16.92 2.35 -27.76
N TRP A 220 15.69 1.86 -27.86
CA TRP A 220 15.18 0.80 -27.00
C TRP A 220 15.19 -0.55 -27.73
N ASP A 221 16.03 -1.47 -27.27
CA ASP A 221 16.05 -2.86 -27.72
C ASP A 221 15.12 -3.71 -26.85
N ASN A 222 13.99 -4.07 -27.42
CA ASN A 222 12.94 -4.89 -26.81
C ASN A 222 13.07 -6.39 -27.14
N SER A 223 14.26 -6.86 -27.49
CA SER A 223 14.51 -8.30 -27.75
C SER A 223 14.27 -9.17 -26.53
N ASP A 224 14.43 -8.61 -25.32
CA ASP A 224 13.98 -9.16 -24.05
C ASP A 224 12.98 -8.20 -23.39
N PRO A 225 11.66 -8.39 -23.57
CA PRO A 225 10.66 -7.47 -23.03
C PRO A 225 10.63 -7.35 -21.51
N GLN A 226 11.20 -8.32 -20.79
CA GLN A 226 11.32 -8.25 -19.32
C GLN A 226 12.51 -7.39 -18.87
N LYS A 227 13.50 -7.25 -19.73
CA LYS A 227 14.75 -6.52 -19.47
C LYS A 227 15.22 -5.79 -20.73
N PRO A 228 14.46 -4.80 -21.21
CA PRO A 228 14.86 -4.05 -22.39
C PRO A 228 16.20 -3.37 -22.17
N LYS A 229 16.91 -3.10 -23.24
CA LYS A 229 18.21 -2.44 -23.19
C LYS A 229 18.13 -1.08 -23.88
N LEU A 230 18.57 -0.05 -23.21
CA LEU A 230 18.62 1.32 -23.71
C LEU A 230 20.02 1.67 -24.21
N SER A 231 20.08 2.42 -25.29
CA SER A 231 21.26 3.02 -25.88
C SER A 231 20.83 4.25 -26.70
N GLY A 232 21.72 4.93 -27.35
CA GLY A 232 21.40 6.08 -28.19
C GLY A 232 22.42 7.20 -28.05
N THR A 233 22.27 8.25 -28.84
CA THR A 233 23.19 9.41 -28.85
C THR A 233 23.00 10.34 -27.65
N GLY A 234 21.81 10.32 -27.03
CA GLY A 234 21.47 11.12 -25.84
C GLY A 234 21.74 10.42 -24.52
N ILE A 235 22.02 9.12 -24.52
CA ILE A 235 22.09 8.33 -23.30
C ILE A 235 23.12 8.85 -22.29
N ASP A 236 24.31 9.26 -22.75
CA ASP A 236 25.34 9.77 -21.83
C ASP A 236 24.91 11.05 -21.12
N PHE A 237 24.15 11.94 -21.81
CA PHE A 237 23.58 13.16 -21.24
C PHE A 237 22.44 12.82 -20.25
N LEU A 238 21.53 11.95 -20.68
CA LEU A 238 20.36 11.58 -19.86
C LEU A 238 20.75 10.76 -18.60
N TYR A 239 21.94 10.16 -18.59
CA TYR A 239 22.48 9.48 -17.41
C TYR A 239 23.48 10.34 -16.61
N ASP A 240 23.74 11.59 -17.00
CA ASP A 240 24.62 12.50 -16.26
C ASP A 240 23.79 13.28 -15.21
N PRO A 241 24.01 13.08 -13.90
CA PRO A 241 23.29 13.82 -12.85
C PRO A 241 23.44 15.36 -12.96
N ALA A 242 24.50 15.84 -13.62
CA ALA A 242 24.71 17.28 -13.84
C ALA A 242 23.73 17.90 -14.86
N SER A 243 22.98 17.06 -15.58
CA SER A 243 21.97 17.49 -16.56
C SER A 243 20.61 17.78 -15.94
N TYR A 244 20.45 17.68 -14.61
CA TYR A 244 19.15 17.73 -13.95
C TYR A 244 19.07 18.89 -12.96
N GLU A 245 17.99 19.64 -13.05
CA GLU A 245 17.56 20.64 -12.07
C GLU A 245 16.24 20.21 -11.42
N MET A 246 15.91 20.78 -10.26
CA MET A 246 14.67 20.42 -9.56
C MET A 246 13.47 20.90 -10.38
N ASP A 247 12.55 20.00 -10.69
CA ASP A 247 11.25 20.30 -11.27
C ASP A 247 10.25 20.65 -10.18
N ALA A 248 10.03 19.73 -9.23
CA ALA A 248 9.09 19.95 -8.16
C ALA A 248 9.50 19.23 -6.85
N TYR A 249 9.08 19.80 -5.74
CA TYR A 249 9.02 19.16 -4.44
C TYR A 249 7.56 19.11 -4.01
N GLU A 250 7.03 17.92 -3.85
CA GLU A 250 5.66 17.71 -3.41
C GLU A 250 5.61 17.18 -1.98
N GLN A 251 4.66 17.66 -1.20
CA GLN A 251 4.33 17.12 0.10
C GLN A 251 2.83 16.92 0.20
N GLU A 252 2.43 15.67 0.37
CA GLU A 252 1.05 15.27 0.51
C GLU A 252 0.74 14.91 1.98
N PHE A 253 -0.44 15.35 2.43
CA PHE A 253 -1.03 15.02 3.71
C PHE A 253 -2.42 14.48 3.46
N THR A 254 -2.58 13.17 3.59
CA THR A 254 -3.88 12.52 3.39
C THR A 254 -4.24 11.69 4.62
N VAL A 255 -5.42 11.98 5.21
CA VAL A 255 -6.01 11.16 6.27
C VAL A 255 -7.42 10.74 5.85
N ASN A 256 -7.68 9.45 5.85
CA ASN A 256 -8.99 8.88 5.61
C ASN A 256 -9.47 8.16 6.88
N GLU A 257 -10.63 8.54 7.39
CA GLU A 257 -11.27 7.89 8.53
C GLU A 257 -12.62 7.31 8.15
N ASP A 258 -12.95 6.16 8.71
CA ASP A 258 -14.22 5.46 8.51
C ASP A 258 -14.70 4.90 9.83
N THR A 259 -15.84 5.36 10.30
CA THR A 259 -16.47 4.96 11.57
C THR A 259 -17.83 4.33 11.30
N GLU A 260 -18.10 3.16 11.84
CA GLU A 260 -19.40 2.49 11.73
C GLU A 260 -19.90 1.99 13.09
N TRP A 261 -21.11 2.40 13.46
CA TRP A 261 -21.92 1.73 14.47
C TRP A 261 -22.93 0.80 13.81
N ALA A 262 -23.05 -0.43 14.32
CA ALA A 262 -24.08 -1.35 13.84
C ALA A 262 -24.83 -2.00 15.00
N TYR A 263 -26.13 -2.13 14.80
CA TYR A 263 -27.08 -2.76 15.72
C TYR A 263 -27.80 -3.87 15.00
N LYS A 264 -27.81 -5.08 15.58
CA LYS A 264 -28.40 -6.26 14.98
C LYS A 264 -29.30 -6.99 15.96
N LEU A 265 -30.47 -7.42 15.48
CA LEU A 265 -31.38 -8.32 16.18
C LEU A 265 -31.92 -9.34 15.20
N ASP A 266 -31.67 -10.62 15.47
CA ASP A 266 -32.24 -11.75 14.73
C ASP A 266 -33.10 -12.59 15.66
N LEU A 267 -34.26 -12.99 15.19
CA LEU A 267 -35.20 -13.88 15.85
C LEU A 267 -35.36 -15.14 15.00
N THR A 268 -35.10 -16.28 15.58
CA THR A 268 -35.28 -17.61 14.94
C THR A 268 -36.28 -18.41 15.75
N ASN A 269 -37.27 -19.04 15.08
CA ASN A 269 -38.23 -19.94 15.74
C ASN A 269 -38.25 -21.28 15.03
N ASP A 270 -38.05 -22.33 15.78
CA ASP A 270 -38.16 -23.70 15.33
C ASP A 270 -39.52 -24.26 15.75
N THR A 271 -40.33 -24.64 14.78
CA THR A 271 -41.71 -25.16 14.97
C THR A 271 -41.99 -26.32 14.08
N VAL A 272 -43.13 -26.98 14.30
CA VAL A 272 -43.61 -28.07 13.45
C VAL A 272 -44.98 -27.70 12.89
N LEU A 273 -45.11 -27.68 11.57
CA LEU A 273 -46.37 -27.51 10.87
C LEU A 273 -46.87 -28.87 10.35
N GLY A 274 -47.87 -29.42 11.02
CA GLY A 274 -48.28 -30.82 10.80
C GLY A 274 -47.16 -31.77 11.21
N ASN A 275 -46.55 -32.49 10.24
CA ASN A 275 -45.42 -33.38 10.46
C ASN A 275 -44.09 -32.85 9.90
N THR A 276 -44.07 -31.59 9.47
CA THR A 276 -42.87 -30.98 8.85
C THR A 276 -42.20 -30.00 9.80
N PRO A 277 -40.89 -30.20 10.13
CA PRO A 277 -40.12 -29.22 10.85
C PRO A 277 -39.97 -27.95 10.01
N VAL A 278 -40.18 -26.77 10.60
CA VAL A 278 -40.08 -25.48 9.94
C VAL A 278 -39.31 -24.51 10.83
N THR A 279 -38.30 -23.86 10.28
CA THR A 279 -37.55 -22.79 10.93
C THR A 279 -37.92 -21.44 10.30
N TRP A 280 -38.40 -20.51 11.12
CA TRP A 280 -38.67 -19.14 10.74
C TRP A 280 -37.52 -18.26 11.22
N LYS A 281 -37.00 -17.43 10.34
CA LYS A 281 -35.98 -16.44 10.71
C LYS A 281 -36.38 -15.06 10.22
N MET A 282 -36.30 -14.08 11.13
CA MET A 282 -36.51 -12.67 10.81
C MET A 282 -35.44 -11.84 11.54
N GLY A 283 -35.03 -10.70 10.99
CA GLY A 283 -34.05 -9.87 11.63
C GLY A 283 -34.02 -8.46 11.08
N VAL A 284 -33.38 -7.60 11.86
CA VAL A 284 -33.10 -6.21 11.48
C VAL A 284 -31.63 -5.89 11.78
N LYS A 285 -31.00 -5.18 10.87
CA LYS A 285 -29.68 -4.59 11.08
C LYS A 285 -29.71 -3.11 10.67
N VAL A 286 -29.32 -2.25 11.60
CA VAL A 286 -29.18 -0.81 11.38
C VAL A 286 -27.69 -0.50 11.42
N ARG A 287 -27.24 0.35 10.50
CA ARG A 287 -25.87 0.86 10.45
C ARG A 287 -25.90 2.38 10.38
N ASP A 288 -25.02 2.99 11.15
CA ASP A 288 -24.70 4.40 11.10
C ASP A 288 -23.21 4.53 10.79
N ARG A 289 -22.88 5.14 9.66
CA ARG A 289 -21.51 5.17 9.14
C ARG A 289 -21.17 6.58 8.72
N GLU A 290 -20.00 7.03 9.14
CA GLU A 290 -19.38 8.28 8.75
C GLU A 290 -18.02 7.99 8.10
N LYS A 291 -17.75 8.68 6.99
CA LYS A 291 -16.46 8.63 6.32
C LYS A 291 -15.97 10.06 6.10
N VAL A 292 -14.76 10.34 6.56
CA VAL A 292 -14.09 11.63 6.41
C VAL A 292 -12.80 11.42 5.62
N ARG A 293 -12.50 12.36 4.71
CA ARG A 293 -11.21 12.47 4.03
C ARG A 293 -10.72 13.89 4.19
N ASP A 294 -9.49 14.03 4.66
CA ASP A 294 -8.73 15.26 4.69
C ASP A 294 -7.49 15.08 3.82
N GLU A 295 -7.32 15.95 2.84
CA GLU A 295 -6.24 15.87 1.86
C GLU A 295 -5.71 17.27 1.55
N ASN A 296 -4.40 17.42 1.66
CA ASN A 296 -3.70 18.64 1.33
C ASN A 296 -2.43 18.30 0.54
N LEU A 297 -2.25 18.93 -0.62
CA LEU A 297 -1.06 18.83 -1.45
C LEU A 297 -0.37 20.19 -1.49
N PHE A 298 0.92 20.21 -1.24
CA PHE A 298 1.78 21.38 -1.36
C PHE A 298 2.87 21.09 -2.39
N ILE A 299 3.06 21.98 -3.35
CA ILE A 299 4.06 21.88 -4.42
C ILE A 299 4.98 23.10 -4.33
N TRP A 300 6.28 22.90 -4.38
CA TRP A 300 7.30 23.94 -4.44
C TRP A 300 8.18 23.70 -5.66
N GLU A 301 8.46 24.77 -6.39
CA GLU A 301 9.32 24.76 -7.58
C GLU A 301 10.51 25.69 -7.38
N ARG A 302 11.68 25.25 -7.84
CA ARG A 302 12.93 26.05 -7.80
C ARG A 302 13.90 25.56 -8.85
N ASP A 303 14.38 26.48 -9.67
CA ASP A 303 15.33 26.24 -10.76
C ASP A 303 16.82 26.39 -10.36
N ASP A 304 17.12 26.74 -9.09
CA ASP A 304 18.49 26.88 -8.58
C ASP A 304 19.00 25.65 -7.80
N VAL A 305 18.29 24.52 -7.88
CA VAL A 305 18.58 23.30 -7.14
C VAL A 305 19.02 22.20 -8.09
N ALA A 306 20.32 21.90 -8.12
CA ALA A 306 20.88 20.88 -8.98
C ALA A 306 20.83 19.49 -8.31
N LEU A 307 20.54 18.44 -9.08
CA LEU A 307 20.51 17.05 -8.59
C LEU A 307 21.85 16.64 -7.94
N THR A 308 22.98 17.11 -8.47
CA THR A 308 24.32 16.79 -7.95
C THR A 308 24.54 17.14 -6.49
N ASP A 309 23.80 18.11 -5.95
CA ASP A 309 23.89 18.52 -4.53
C ASP A 309 23.17 17.53 -3.59
N TYR A 310 22.34 16.65 -4.15
CA TYR A 310 21.50 15.69 -3.43
C TYR A 310 21.91 14.23 -3.62
N ILE A 311 22.98 13.98 -4.34
CA ILE A 311 23.60 12.65 -4.51
C ILE A 311 24.72 12.48 -3.49
N ASN A 312 24.81 11.30 -2.88
CA ASN A 312 25.91 10.92 -2.00
C ASN A 312 26.28 9.44 -2.19
N ALA A 313 27.27 8.95 -1.43
CA ALA A 313 27.75 7.58 -1.52
C ALA A 313 26.65 6.50 -1.23
N ASN A 314 25.57 6.88 -0.56
CA ASN A 314 24.43 6.00 -0.28
C ASN A 314 23.33 6.06 -1.35
N SER A 315 23.50 6.93 -2.35
CA SER A 315 22.54 7.08 -3.46
C SER A 315 22.69 5.98 -4.53
N GLN A 316 23.69 5.11 -4.40
CA GLN A 316 23.87 4.00 -5.31
C GLN A 316 23.06 2.78 -4.88
N ILE A 317 22.27 2.24 -5.80
CA ILE A 317 21.48 1.03 -5.58
C ILE A 317 22.38 -0.19 -5.72
N SER A 318 22.47 -1.00 -4.67
CA SER A 318 23.14 -2.29 -4.73
C SER A 318 22.24 -3.35 -5.38
N GLY A 319 22.83 -4.29 -6.11
CA GLY A 319 22.12 -5.44 -6.65
C GLY A 319 21.16 -5.16 -7.79
N TRP A 320 21.29 -4.01 -8.49
CA TRP A 320 20.50 -3.71 -9.67
C TRP A 320 20.60 -4.81 -10.73
N ARG A 321 19.47 -5.39 -11.11
CA ARG A 321 19.41 -6.58 -11.97
C ARG A 321 18.87 -6.32 -13.38
N MET A 322 18.74 -5.03 -13.77
CA MET A 322 18.28 -4.64 -15.09
C MET A 322 19.44 -4.55 -16.08
N ASN A 323 19.14 -4.58 -17.38
CA ASN A 323 20.15 -4.50 -18.43
C ASN A 323 20.70 -3.07 -18.64
N ASN A 324 19.99 -2.07 -18.13
CA ASN A 324 20.39 -0.68 -18.27
C ASN A 324 21.40 -0.30 -17.19
N PRO A 325 22.27 0.68 -17.43
CA PRO A 325 23.15 1.18 -16.39
C PRO A 325 22.36 1.68 -15.18
N MET A 326 22.97 1.59 -14.02
CA MET A 326 22.43 2.14 -12.80
C MET A 326 22.64 3.66 -12.80
N PHE A 327 21.58 4.41 -12.57
CA PHE A 327 21.65 5.85 -12.36
C PHE A 327 22.10 6.17 -10.93
N GLU A 328 22.68 7.34 -10.70
CA GLU A 328 22.97 7.87 -9.36
C GLU A 328 21.72 8.58 -8.83
N TRP A 329 20.99 7.92 -7.95
CA TRP A 329 19.72 8.40 -7.40
C TRP A 329 19.90 9.53 -6.37
N PRO A 330 18.92 10.45 -6.24
CA PRO A 330 18.92 11.39 -5.14
C PRO A 330 18.84 10.69 -3.80
N SER A 331 19.55 11.22 -2.82
CA SER A 331 19.50 10.71 -1.45
C SER A 331 18.20 11.15 -0.77
N ALA A 332 17.37 10.19 -0.42
CA ALA A 332 16.10 10.43 0.26
C ALA A 332 16.23 11.32 1.50
N GLY A 333 17.27 11.13 2.31
CA GLY A 333 17.50 11.97 3.49
C GLY A 333 17.93 13.41 3.17
N LEU A 334 18.69 13.62 2.09
CA LEU A 334 19.09 14.96 1.66
C LEU A 334 17.91 15.71 1.01
N THR A 335 17.14 15.03 0.15
CA THR A 335 15.99 15.65 -0.50
C THR A 335 14.89 16.00 0.51
N ARG A 336 14.66 15.16 1.52
CA ARG A 336 13.73 15.49 2.61
C ARG A 336 14.14 16.73 3.40
N ALA A 337 15.44 16.91 3.61
CA ALA A 337 15.95 18.11 4.30
C ALA A 337 15.72 19.40 3.48
N LEU A 338 15.58 19.30 2.16
CA LEU A 338 15.28 20.40 1.25
C LEU A 338 13.98 21.12 1.64
N ARG A 339 12.97 20.38 2.15
CA ARG A 339 11.70 20.96 2.61
C ARG A 339 11.89 22.16 3.57
N GLY A 340 12.86 22.10 4.44
CA GLY A 340 13.17 23.17 5.40
C GLY A 340 13.78 24.43 4.78
N THR A 341 14.12 24.41 3.51
CA THR A 341 14.72 25.56 2.80
C THR A 341 13.72 26.36 1.99
N PHE A 342 12.53 25.82 1.71
CA PHE A 342 11.47 26.50 0.96
C PHE A 342 10.80 27.60 1.76
N THR A 343 10.49 28.69 1.07
CA THR A 343 9.72 29.83 1.56
C THR A 343 8.27 29.77 1.06
N ALA A 344 7.42 30.65 1.60
CA ALA A 344 6.04 30.72 1.14
C ALA A 344 5.89 31.28 -0.31
N ASP A 345 6.90 32.02 -0.77
CA ASP A 345 6.87 32.63 -2.11
C ASP A 345 7.24 31.61 -3.21
N GLU A 346 7.81 30.47 -2.83
CA GLU A 346 8.17 29.35 -3.73
C GLU A 346 7.08 28.28 -3.78
N LEU A 347 5.97 28.45 -3.05
CA LEU A 347 4.80 27.59 -3.10
C LEU A 347 4.00 27.87 -4.36
N ASP A 348 3.76 26.86 -5.15
CA ASP A 348 2.89 26.96 -6.32
C ASP A 348 1.44 27.25 -5.88
N GLU A 349 0.81 28.24 -6.55
CA GLU A 349 -0.58 28.64 -6.28
C GLU A 349 -1.59 27.55 -6.72
N ASP A 350 -1.18 26.60 -7.58
CA ASP A 350 -1.98 25.46 -8.02
C ASP A 350 -1.95 24.28 -7.02
N GLY A 351 -1.18 24.38 -5.95
CA GLY A 351 -1.24 23.46 -4.82
C GLY A 351 -2.65 23.44 -4.21
N THR A 352 -3.43 22.43 -4.55
CA THR A 352 -4.86 22.36 -4.24
C THR A 352 -5.09 21.88 -2.81
N ASN A 353 -5.73 22.73 -1.98
CA ASN A 353 -6.46 22.25 -0.81
C ASN A 353 -7.78 21.64 -1.32
N PHE A 354 -7.97 20.35 -1.11
CA PHE A 354 -9.28 19.71 -1.25
C PHE A 354 -9.89 19.58 0.15
N ASP A 355 -10.82 20.48 0.50
CA ASP A 355 -11.67 20.38 1.69
C ASP A 355 -12.67 19.21 1.59
#